data_ef26d4f9324eb3feb0fdbbf1b3d3fad4
#
_entry.id   ef26d4f9324eb3feb0fdbbf1b3d3fad4
#
_cell.length_a   1.000
_cell.length_b   1.000
_cell.length_c   1.000
_cell.angle_alpha   90.00
_cell.angle_beta   90.00
_cell.angle_gamma   90.00
#
_symmetry.space_group_name_H-M   'P 1'
#
loop_
_entity.id
_entity.type
_entity.pdbx_description
1 polymer ?
#
loop_
_entity_poly.entity_id
_entity_poly.type
_entity_poly.pdbx_seq_one_letter_code
_entity_poly.pdbx_strand_id
1 'polypeptide(L)'
;MEEYQYIHEVTGHYPKVVGFEMLSYSGNINWEDASEACLTEVRENQHTMETALALATQKDVILTICFHWFSPMGGRDKAFYTEHTEFDPTKILQEGSAEEAAFYRDLKSIGEELRKFAEAGIPILWRPFHEVEGTWFWWGSKGGEVAAKLYRKMYHYFVDELALNNLLWVWSAPTKEAYPGDEYVDVIG
;
A
#
# COMPACT_ATOMS: atom_id res chain seq x y z
N MET A 1 16.16 8.27 6.07
CA MET A 1 16.60 9.60 6.60
C MET A 1 17.93 10.06 6.00
N GLU A 2 18.86 9.15 5.71
CA GLU A 2 20.16 9.50 5.07
C GLU A 2 19.97 10.16 3.71
N GLU A 3 19.13 9.60 2.83
CA GLU A 3 18.84 10.19 1.52
C GLU A 3 18.18 11.57 1.61
N TYR A 4 17.28 11.79 2.56
CA TYR A 4 16.65 13.09 2.79
C TYR A 4 17.69 14.14 3.16
N GLN A 5 18.66 13.79 4.01
CA GLN A 5 19.76 14.64 4.39
C GLN A 5 20.76 14.83 3.22
N TYR A 6 21.09 13.77 2.50
CA TYR A 6 21.97 13.82 1.33
C TYR A 6 21.45 14.77 0.25
N ILE A 7 20.16 14.72 -0.04
CA ILE A 7 19.55 15.66 -1.01
C ILE A 7 19.78 17.11 -0.57
N HIS A 8 19.58 17.39 0.71
CA HIS A 8 19.84 18.75 1.23
C HIS A 8 21.30 19.15 1.10
N GLU A 9 22.24 18.27 1.41
CA GLU A 9 23.68 18.54 1.31
C GLU A 9 24.12 18.85 -0.13
N VAL A 10 23.54 18.17 -1.10
CA VAL A 10 23.88 18.34 -2.52
C VAL A 10 23.17 19.52 -3.17
N THR A 11 21.92 19.79 -2.80
CA THR A 11 21.06 20.77 -3.49
C THR A 11 20.82 22.06 -2.70
N GLY A 12 21.10 22.06 -1.39
CA GLY A 12 20.76 23.14 -0.48
C GLY A 12 19.27 23.17 -0.09
N HIS A 13 18.46 22.20 -0.55
CA HIS A 13 17.01 22.16 -0.32
C HIS A 13 16.58 20.78 0.17
N TYR A 14 15.62 20.75 1.10
CA TYR A 14 14.95 19.51 1.48
C TYR A 14 13.83 19.16 0.51
N PRO A 15 13.62 17.87 0.18
CA PRO A 15 12.46 17.46 -0.59
C PRO A 15 11.18 17.78 0.16
N LYS A 16 10.18 18.30 -0.56
CA LYS A 16 8.87 18.63 0.02
C LYS A 16 7.94 17.41 0.03
N VAL A 17 8.07 16.53 -0.95
CA VAL A 17 7.32 15.28 -1.04
C VAL A 17 8.26 14.14 -0.73
N VAL A 18 7.89 13.28 0.22
CA VAL A 18 8.71 12.14 0.65
C VAL A 18 7.89 10.86 0.60
N GLY A 19 8.41 9.86 -0.11
CA GLY A 19 7.78 8.57 -0.31
C GLY A 19 8.21 7.54 0.73
N PHE A 20 7.25 6.71 1.16
CA PHE A 20 7.48 5.59 2.05
C PHE A 20 6.71 4.35 1.61
N GLU A 21 7.19 3.19 2.06
CA GLU A 21 6.66 1.88 1.72
C GLU A 21 6.09 1.17 2.95
N MET A 22 4.93 0.51 2.79
CA MET A 22 4.27 -0.24 3.87
C MET A 22 4.42 -1.76 3.77
N LEU A 23 5.28 -2.27 2.93
CA LEU A 23 5.46 -3.70 2.65
C LEU A 23 5.54 -4.56 3.93
N SER A 24 6.28 -4.11 4.94
CA SER A 24 6.51 -4.89 6.17
C SER A 24 5.34 -4.87 7.17
N TYR A 25 4.26 -4.14 6.89
CA TYR A 25 3.16 -3.92 7.84
C TYR A 25 1.89 -4.72 7.53
N SER A 26 1.85 -5.52 6.47
CA SER A 26 0.66 -6.25 6.05
C SER A 26 0.12 -7.28 7.06
N GLY A 27 0.91 -7.67 8.03
CA GLY A 27 0.53 -8.70 9.01
C GLY A 27 0.46 -10.13 8.45
N ASN A 28 0.73 -10.32 7.15
CA ASN A 28 0.66 -11.63 6.50
C ASN A 28 2.02 -12.33 6.34
N ILE A 29 3.08 -11.76 6.91
CA ILE A 29 4.43 -12.30 6.82
C ILE A 29 4.55 -13.56 7.68
N ASN A 30 4.92 -14.67 7.07
CA ASN A 30 5.23 -15.91 7.79
C ASN A 30 6.73 -16.03 8.00
N TRP A 31 7.22 -15.58 9.13
CA TRP A 31 8.64 -15.57 9.48
C TRP A 31 9.28 -16.95 9.56
N GLU A 32 8.47 -17.98 9.85
CA GLU A 32 8.97 -19.37 10.01
C GLU A 32 9.08 -20.09 8.67
N ASP A 33 8.29 -19.69 7.67
CA ASP A 33 8.18 -20.39 6.39
C ASP A 33 8.17 -19.43 5.18
N ALA A 34 8.88 -18.31 5.27
CA ALA A 34 9.12 -17.44 4.14
C ALA A 34 10.50 -17.68 3.52
N SER A 35 10.65 -17.37 2.23
CA SER A 35 11.97 -17.37 1.59
C SER A 35 12.87 -16.28 2.17
N GLU A 36 14.19 -16.48 2.11
CA GLU A 36 15.14 -15.47 2.57
C GLU A 36 15.02 -14.17 1.74
N ALA A 37 14.66 -14.25 0.47
CA ALA A 37 14.41 -13.08 -0.35
C ALA A 37 13.23 -12.24 0.20
N CYS A 38 12.10 -12.88 0.51
CA CYS A 38 10.95 -12.23 1.13
C CYS A 38 11.31 -11.60 2.49
N LEU A 39 12.02 -12.34 3.33
CA LEU A 39 12.42 -11.83 4.66
C LEU A 39 13.42 -10.66 4.57
N THR A 40 14.27 -10.64 3.56
CA THR A 40 15.19 -9.52 3.32
C THR A 40 14.43 -8.26 2.96
N GLU A 41 13.49 -8.33 2.02
CA GLU A 41 12.63 -7.19 1.67
C GLU A 41 11.85 -6.67 2.87
N VAL A 42 11.31 -7.57 3.70
CA VAL A 42 10.60 -7.18 4.93
C VAL A 42 11.52 -6.45 5.90
N ARG A 43 12.73 -6.96 6.12
CA ARG A 43 13.71 -6.33 7.05
C ARG A 43 14.16 -4.95 6.57
N GLU A 44 14.39 -4.79 5.28
CA GLU A 44 14.80 -3.52 4.67
C GLU A 44 13.71 -2.44 4.74
N ASN A 45 12.44 -2.86 4.84
CA ASN A 45 11.28 -1.97 4.93
C ASN A 45 10.71 -1.84 6.35
N GLN A 46 11.41 -2.34 7.39
CA GLN A 46 11.01 -2.13 8.76
C GLN A 46 11.19 -0.67 9.19
N HIS A 47 10.33 -0.21 10.10
CA HIS A 47 10.37 1.13 10.68
C HIS A 47 10.14 2.29 9.71
N THR A 48 9.65 2.02 8.50
CA THR A 48 9.33 3.07 7.52
C THR A 48 8.19 3.97 7.99
N MET A 49 7.17 3.41 8.63
CA MET A 49 6.03 4.20 9.13
C MET A 49 6.39 5.04 10.35
N GLU A 50 7.17 4.53 11.29
CA GLU A 50 7.70 5.29 12.42
C GLU A 50 8.59 6.45 11.93
N THR A 51 9.42 6.20 10.92
CA THR A 51 10.26 7.23 10.30
C THR A 51 9.42 8.29 9.59
N ALA A 52 8.39 7.88 8.84
CA ALA A 52 7.47 8.78 8.15
C ALA A 52 6.72 9.68 9.14
N LEU A 53 6.18 9.10 10.20
CA LEU A 53 5.46 9.83 11.25
C LEU A 53 6.38 10.84 11.96
N ALA A 54 7.58 10.42 12.34
CA ALA A 54 8.56 11.28 12.97
C ALA A 54 8.98 12.44 12.04
N LEU A 55 9.19 12.16 10.76
CA LEU A 55 9.54 13.18 9.78
C LEU A 55 8.43 14.22 9.62
N ALA A 56 7.19 13.78 9.39
CA ALA A 56 6.05 14.68 9.17
C ALA A 56 5.67 15.50 10.43
N THR A 57 5.96 14.97 11.61
CA THR A 57 5.76 15.71 12.86
C THR A 57 6.80 16.82 13.05
N GLN A 58 8.02 16.62 12.55
CA GLN A 58 9.15 17.55 12.77
C GLN A 58 9.37 18.51 11.59
N LYS A 59 8.89 18.16 10.41
CA LYS A 59 9.16 18.88 9.15
C LYS A 59 7.86 19.13 8.41
N ASP A 60 7.81 20.22 7.70
CA ASP A 60 6.74 20.54 6.76
C ASP A 60 6.93 19.77 5.45
N VAL A 61 6.53 18.51 5.44
CA VAL A 61 6.61 17.60 4.29
C VAL A 61 5.25 17.02 3.95
N ILE A 62 5.09 16.64 2.69
CA ILE A 62 3.95 15.89 2.18
C ILE A 62 4.38 14.42 2.09
N LEU A 63 3.67 13.54 2.78
CA LEU A 63 3.92 12.11 2.70
C LEU A 63 3.16 11.50 1.53
N THR A 64 3.85 10.67 0.74
CA THR A 64 3.20 9.73 -0.17
C THR A 64 3.57 8.31 0.26
N ILE A 65 2.57 7.46 0.42
CA ILE A 65 2.77 6.10 0.93
C ILE A 65 2.22 5.12 -0.09
N CYS A 66 3.02 4.16 -0.48
CA CYS A 66 2.62 3.03 -1.30
C CYS A 66 2.69 1.71 -0.52
N PHE A 67 2.16 0.67 -1.11
CA PHE A 67 2.07 -0.64 -0.49
C PHE A 67 2.37 -1.72 -1.52
N HIS A 68 3.60 -2.24 -1.51
CA HIS A 68 3.92 -3.49 -2.16
C HIS A 68 3.37 -4.63 -1.29
N TRP A 69 2.26 -5.16 -1.71
CA TRP A 69 1.46 -6.06 -0.91
C TRP A 69 1.76 -7.50 -1.26
N PHE A 70 2.44 -8.22 -0.37
CA PHE A 70 2.54 -9.67 -0.48
C PHE A 70 1.14 -10.28 -0.56
N SER A 71 0.95 -11.24 -1.45
CA SER A 71 -0.38 -11.84 -1.64
C SER A 71 -0.99 -12.25 -0.30
N PRO A 72 -2.24 -11.86 -0.01
CA PRO A 72 -2.88 -12.10 1.30
C PRO A 72 -2.92 -13.56 1.72
N MET A 73 -2.99 -14.45 0.73
CA MET A 73 -2.83 -15.90 0.89
C MET A 73 -1.77 -16.36 -0.09
N GLY A 74 -0.80 -17.04 0.39
CA GLY A 74 0.29 -17.54 -0.43
C GLY A 74 1.09 -18.55 0.39
N GLY A 75 1.82 -19.37 -0.28
CA GLY A 75 2.75 -20.30 0.33
C GLY A 75 4.01 -19.59 0.82
N ARG A 76 5.07 -20.37 0.89
CA ARG A 76 6.39 -19.96 1.34
C ARG A 76 6.94 -18.73 0.61
N ASP A 77 6.72 -18.69 -0.70
CA ASP A 77 7.24 -17.63 -1.57
C ASP A 77 6.18 -16.55 -1.83
N LYS A 78 5.47 -16.17 -0.78
CA LYS A 78 4.58 -15.00 -0.85
C LYS A 78 5.30 -13.86 -1.51
N ALA A 79 4.69 -13.34 -2.55
CA ALA A 79 5.23 -12.23 -3.28
C ALA A 79 4.12 -11.29 -3.71
N PHE A 80 4.48 -10.08 -4.01
CA PHE A 80 3.62 -9.19 -4.76
C PHE A 80 3.69 -9.50 -6.27
N TYR A 81 4.73 -10.19 -6.74
CA TYR A 81 4.84 -10.62 -8.14
C TYR A 81 3.95 -11.82 -8.45
N THR A 82 3.20 -11.72 -9.54
CA THR A 82 2.27 -12.76 -10.03
C THR A 82 2.97 -14.09 -10.32
N GLU A 83 4.21 -14.04 -10.81
CA GLU A 83 4.99 -15.27 -11.13
C GLU A 83 5.38 -16.10 -9.90
N HIS A 84 5.29 -15.49 -8.70
CA HIS A 84 5.67 -16.15 -7.44
C HIS A 84 4.46 -16.42 -6.53
N THR A 85 3.23 -16.24 -7.01
CA THR A 85 2.03 -16.54 -6.24
C THR A 85 0.92 -17.11 -7.11
N GLU A 86 0.18 -18.07 -6.59
CA GLU A 86 -1.04 -18.59 -7.21
C GLU A 86 -2.31 -17.87 -6.72
N PHE A 87 -2.15 -16.76 -6.00
CA PHE A 87 -3.26 -16.00 -5.44
C PHE A 87 -4.15 -15.41 -6.54
N ASP A 88 -5.44 -15.75 -6.49
CA ASP A 88 -6.43 -15.24 -7.43
C ASP A 88 -7.23 -14.08 -6.83
N PRO A 89 -6.95 -12.82 -7.20
CA PRO A 89 -7.62 -11.65 -6.65
C PRO A 89 -9.12 -11.59 -6.98
N THR A 90 -9.61 -12.34 -7.96
CA THR A 90 -11.06 -12.36 -8.27
C THR A 90 -11.86 -12.98 -7.13
N LYS A 91 -11.26 -13.85 -6.34
CA LYS A 91 -11.91 -14.49 -5.20
C LYS A 91 -12.17 -13.52 -4.04
N ILE A 92 -11.40 -12.43 -3.94
CA ILE A 92 -11.68 -11.35 -2.97
C ILE A 92 -13.07 -10.74 -3.19
N LEU A 93 -13.55 -10.78 -4.43
CA LEU A 93 -14.87 -10.24 -4.80
C LEU A 93 -16.03 -11.20 -4.53
N GLN A 94 -15.74 -12.40 -4.03
CA GLN A 94 -16.72 -13.42 -3.66
C GLN A 94 -16.99 -13.32 -2.14
N GLU A 95 -18.17 -12.88 -1.78
CA GLU A 95 -18.55 -12.72 -0.38
C GLU A 95 -18.37 -14.02 0.42
N GLY A 96 -17.72 -13.92 1.57
CA GLY A 96 -17.44 -15.04 2.46
C GLY A 96 -16.28 -15.95 2.04
N SER A 97 -15.53 -15.59 0.99
CA SER A 97 -14.36 -16.35 0.60
C SER A 97 -13.21 -16.23 1.61
N ALA A 98 -12.32 -17.22 1.62
CA ALA A 98 -11.10 -17.14 2.44
C ALA A 98 -10.18 -16.01 1.98
N GLU A 99 -10.16 -15.73 0.68
CA GLU A 99 -9.39 -14.65 0.07
C GLU A 99 -9.91 -13.26 0.48
N GLU A 100 -11.23 -13.09 0.57
CA GLU A 100 -11.83 -11.88 1.11
C GLU A 100 -11.48 -11.67 2.59
N ALA A 101 -11.58 -12.71 3.39
CA ALA A 101 -11.20 -12.66 4.80
C ALA A 101 -9.72 -12.31 4.99
N ALA A 102 -8.84 -12.86 4.15
CA ALA A 102 -7.41 -12.55 4.16
C ALA A 102 -7.12 -11.10 3.71
N PHE A 103 -7.84 -10.61 2.71
CA PHE A 103 -7.76 -9.22 2.25
C PHE A 103 -8.08 -8.24 3.39
N TYR A 104 -9.21 -8.42 4.07
CA TYR A 104 -9.59 -7.54 5.19
C TYR A 104 -8.70 -7.68 6.42
N ARG A 105 -8.16 -8.87 6.68
CA ARG A 105 -7.17 -9.05 7.75
C ARG A 105 -5.95 -8.17 7.52
N ASP A 106 -5.42 -8.16 6.29
CA ASP A 106 -4.26 -7.36 5.95
C ASP A 106 -4.59 -5.87 5.96
N LEU A 107 -5.75 -5.47 5.40
CA LEU A 107 -6.20 -4.08 5.44
C LEU A 107 -6.40 -3.56 6.86
N LYS A 108 -6.82 -4.42 7.78
CA LYS A 108 -6.92 -4.04 9.20
C LYS A 108 -5.55 -3.65 9.75
N SER A 109 -4.52 -4.46 9.51
CA SER A 109 -3.14 -4.15 9.97
C SER A 109 -2.64 -2.83 9.37
N ILE A 110 -2.83 -2.63 8.06
CA ILE A 110 -2.47 -1.38 7.37
C ILE A 110 -3.27 -0.19 7.92
N GLY A 111 -4.57 -0.36 8.15
CA GLY A 111 -5.43 0.68 8.71
C GLY A 111 -5.04 1.08 10.13
N GLU A 112 -4.56 0.15 10.95
CA GLU A 112 -4.04 0.44 12.31
C GLU A 112 -2.78 1.32 12.23
N GLU A 113 -1.89 1.10 11.26
CA GLU A 113 -0.73 1.96 11.03
C GLU A 113 -1.14 3.35 10.51
N LEU A 114 -2.02 3.42 9.51
CA LEU A 114 -2.50 4.68 8.94
C LEU A 114 -3.26 5.54 9.98
N ARG A 115 -3.92 4.91 10.95
CA ARG A 115 -4.62 5.60 12.04
C ARG A 115 -3.68 6.45 12.90
N LYS A 116 -2.44 6.05 13.10
CA LYS A 116 -1.44 6.82 13.86
C LYS A 116 -1.20 8.19 13.23
N PHE A 117 -1.24 8.29 11.90
CA PHE A 117 -1.14 9.55 11.18
C PHE A 117 -2.42 10.38 11.29
N ALA A 118 -3.60 9.73 11.23
CA ALA A 118 -4.87 10.41 11.44
C ALA A 118 -4.95 11.03 12.85
N GLU A 119 -4.55 10.31 13.87
CA GLU A 119 -4.50 10.80 15.26
C GLU A 119 -3.49 11.95 15.45
N ALA A 120 -2.41 11.96 14.66
CA ALA A 120 -1.46 13.06 14.62
C ALA A 120 -1.88 14.23 13.73
N GLY A 121 -3.03 14.15 13.05
CA GLY A 121 -3.52 15.19 12.13
C GLY A 121 -2.69 15.30 10.84
N ILE A 122 -2.00 14.25 10.43
CA ILE A 122 -1.12 14.23 9.27
C ILE A 122 -1.86 13.64 8.06
N PRO A 123 -2.07 14.40 6.97
CA PRO A 123 -2.63 13.87 5.74
C PRO A 123 -1.59 13.04 4.98
N ILE A 124 -2.07 12.03 4.25
CA ILE A 124 -1.25 11.11 3.46
C ILE A 124 -1.78 11.06 2.04
N LEU A 125 -0.89 11.18 1.06
CA LEU A 125 -1.15 10.76 -0.31
C LEU A 125 -1.05 9.24 -0.36
N TRP A 126 -2.20 8.56 -0.23
CA TRP A 126 -2.30 7.10 -0.21
C TRP A 126 -2.35 6.55 -1.63
N ARG A 127 -1.35 5.77 -2.02
CA ARG A 127 -1.13 5.27 -3.38
C ARG A 127 -1.11 3.73 -3.42
N PRO A 128 -2.26 3.08 -3.18
CA PRO A 128 -2.37 1.62 -3.28
C PRO A 128 -2.50 1.18 -4.74
N PHE A 129 -2.29 -0.11 -5.00
CA PHE A 129 -2.50 -0.74 -6.31
C PHE A 129 -1.82 -0.02 -7.48
N HIS A 130 -0.62 0.52 -7.25
CA HIS A 130 0.15 1.17 -8.29
C HIS A 130 0.54 0.18 -9.39
N GLU A 131 0.83 0.69 -10.60
CA GLU A 131 1.27 -0.11 -11.76
C GLU A 131 0.29 -1.25 -12.14
N VAL A 132 -1.00 -1.02 -11.94
CA VAL A 132 -2.05 -2.02 -12.18
C VAL A 132 -2.19 -2.41 -13.65
N GLU A 133 -1.68 -1.60 -14.57
CA GLU A 133 -1.63 -1.87 -16.02
C GLU A 133 -0.68 -3.02 -16.35
N GLY A 134 0.31 -3.26 -15.50
CA GLY A 134 1.18 -4.41 -15.60
C GLY A 134 0.53 -5.63 -14.96
N THR A 135 0.80 -6.78 -15.50
CA THR A 135 0.33 -8.06 -14.95
C THR A 135 1.34 -8.69 -13.99
N TRP A 136 2.43 -7.97 -13.70
CA TRP A 136 3.49 -8.47 -12.83
C TRP A 136 3.12 -8.48 -11.35
N PHE A 137 2.21 -7.61 -10.91
CA PHE A 137 1.68 -7.64 -9.54
C PHE A 137 0.35 -8.39 -9.48
N TRP A 138 0.11 -9.13 -8.38
CA TRP A 138 -1.10 -9.93 -8.24
C TRP A 138 -2.39 -9.10 -8.35
N TRP A 139 -2.39 -7.84 -7.93
CA TRP A 139 -3.57 -6.96 -7.99
C TRP A 139 -3.91 -6.49 -9.41
N GLY A 140 -2.96 -6.56 -10.35
CA GLY A 140 -3.18 -6.28 -11.78
C GLY A 140 -3.38 -7.55 -12.64
N SER A 141 -3.12 -8.73 -12.08
CA SER A 141 -3.03 -10.01 -12.82
C SER A 141 -4.31 -10.46 -13.53
N LYS A 142 -5.46 -9.96 -13.07
CA LYS A 142 -6.79 -10.30 -13.64
C LYS A 142 -7.46 -9.12 -14.35
N GLY A 143 -6.67 -8.12 -14.73
CA GLY A 143 -7.10 -6.98 -15.51
C GLY A 143 -7.64 -5.81 -14.70
N GLY A 144 -7.79 -4.67 -15.38
CA GLY A 144 -8.10 -3.39 -14.76
C GLY A 144 -9.44 -3.34 -14.04
N GLU A 145 -10.48 -3.98 -14.58
CA GLU A 145 -11.81 -3.99 -13.93
C GLU A 145 -11.77 -4.65 -12.54
N VAL A 146 -11.01 -5.74 -12.40
CA VAL A 146 -10.83 -6.40 -11.09
C VAL A 146 -10.10 -5.48 -10.14
N ALA A 147 -8.99 -4.88 -10.58
CA ALA A 147 -8.21 -3.95 -9.78
C ALA A 147 -9.02 -2.73 -9.32
N ALA A 148 -9.85 -2.16 -10.20
CA ALA A 148 -10.77 -1.07 -9.84
C ALA A 148 -11.77 -1.48 -8.74
N LYS A 149 -12.29 -2.70 -8.79
CA LYS A 149 -13.17 -3.22 -7.74
C LYS A 149 -12.44 -3.42 -6.41
N LEU A 150 -11.19 -3.89 -6.44
CA LEU A 150 -10.37 -4.03 -5.23
C LEU A 150 -10.04 -2.67 -4.61
N TYR A 151 -9.74 -1.67 -5.44
CA TYR A 151 -9.50 -0.30 -4.98
C TYR A 151 -10.73 0.26 -4.26
N ARG A 152 -11.93 0.15 -4.86
CA ARG A 152 -13.18 0.58 -4.24
C ARG A 152 -13.47 -0.16 -2.94
N LYS A 153 -13.20 -1.48 -2.88
CA LYS A 153 -13.38 -2.29 -1.70
C LYS A 153 -12.47 -1.85 -0.55
N MET A 154 -11.20 -1.51 -0.85
CA MET A 154 -10.27 -0.91 0.11
C MET A 154 -10.74 0.47 0.56
N TYR A 155 -11.17 1.33 -0.37
CA TYR A 155 -11.70 2.66 -0.07
C TYR A 155 -12.84 2.58 0.95
N HIS A 156 -13.87 1.79 0.67
CA HIS A 156 -15.02 1.62 1.58
C HIS A 156 -14.58 1.11 2.95
N TYR A 157 -13.66 0.18 3.01
CA TYR A 157 -13.18 -0.33 4.29
C TYR A 157 -12.45 0.75 5.09
N PHE A 158 -11.57 1.51 4.48
CA PHE A 158 -10.79 2.54 5.19
C PHE A 158 -11.63 3.77 5.53
N VAL A 159 -12.50 4.22 4.63
CA VAL A 159 -13.27 5.44 4.82
C VAL A 159 -14.53 5.18 5.66
N ASP A 160 -15.33 4.18 5.28
CA ASP A 160 -16.65 3.97 5.87
C ASP A 160 -16.59 3.15 7.17
N GLU A 161 -15.72 2.12 7.22
CA GLU A 161 -15.64 1.24 8.40
C GLU A 161 -14.58 1.70 9.41
N LEU A 162 -13.38 2.08 8.93
CA LEU A 162 -12.31 2.53 9.82
C LEU A 162 -12.30 4.04 10.08
N ALA A 163 -13.11 4.82 9.36
CA ALA A 163 -13.21 6.27 9.45
C ALA A 163 -11.84 6.98 9.30
N LEU A 164 -11.00 6.51 8.40
CA LEU A 164 -9.72 7.15 8.06
C LEU A 164 -9.97 8.29 7.07
N ASN A 165 -10.06 9.51 7.58
CA ASN A 165 -10.39 10.72 6.81
C ASN A 165 -9.18 11.60 6.50
N ASN A 166 -7.98 11.12 6.75
CA ASN A 166 -6.70 11.80 6.49
C ASN A 166 -6.02 11.31 5.19
N LEU A 167 -6.65 10.41 4.44
CA LEU A 167 -6.12 9.85 3.21
C LEU A 167 -6.60 10.66 2.01
N LEU A 168 -5.66 11.12 1.19
CA LEU A 168 -5.89 11.62 -0.15
C LEU A 168 -5.60 10.46 -1.12
N TRP A 169 -6.61 9.98 -1.79
CA TRP A 169 -6.55 8.77 -2.60
C TRP A 169 -5.91 9.02 -3.95
N VAL A 170 -4.75 8.40 -4.18
CA VAL A 170 -3.96 8.58 -5.40
C VAL A 170 -4.18 7.39 -6.33
N TRP A 171 -4.59 7.67 -7.55
CA TRP A 171 -4.59 6.71 -8.63
C TRP A 171 -3.31 6.85 -9.46
N SER A 172 -2.52 5.77 -9.57
CA SER A 172 -1.22 5.76 -10.23
C SER A 172 -1.13 4.63 -11.26
N ALA A 173 -1.97 4.73 -12.29
CA ALA A 173 -1.94 3.83 -13.45
C ALA A 173 -2.53 4.52 -14.70
N PRO A 174 -1.93 4.32 -15.89
CA PRO A 174 -2.33 5.02 -17.10
C PRO A 174 -3.57 4.43 -17.80
N THR A 175 -4.11 3.30 -17.32
CA THR A 175 -5.20 2.60 -18.01
C THR A 175 -6.57 3.05 -17.53
N LYS A 176 -7.39 3.50 -18.48
CA LYS A 176 -8.77 3.92 -18.22
C LYS A 176 -9.65 2.79 -17.69
N GLU A 177 -9.42 1.56 -18.15
CA GLU A 177 -10.22 0.38 -17.73
C GLU A 177 -10.04 0.02 -16.26
N ALA A 178 -8.91 0.41 -15.68
CA ALA A 178 -8.61 0.17 -14.29
C ALA A 178 -9.02 1.35 -13.37
N TYR A 179 -9.50 2.46 -13.94
CA TYR A 179 -9.86 3.65 -13.15
C TYR A 179 -11.06 3.38 -12.25
N PRO A 180 -10.92 3.58 -10.93
CA PRO A 180 -11.97 3.21 -9.98
C PRO A 180 -13.18 4.15 -9.97
N GLY A 181 -13.06 5.35 -10.50
CA GLY A 181 -14.11 6.38 -10.54
C GLY A 181 -13.74 7.66 -9.78
N ASP A 182 -14.30 8.79 -10.23
CA ASP A 182 -13.98 10.12 -9.68
C ASP A 182 -14.35 10.25 -8.19
N GLU A 183 -15.33 9.49 -7.72
CA GLU A 183 -15.76 9.46 -6.32
C GLU A 183 -14.77 8.78 -5.38
N TYR A 184 -13.77 8.07 -5.91
CA TYR A 184 -12.77 7.31 -5.14
C TYR A 184 -11.36 7.88 -5.26
N VAL A 185 -11.14 8.91 -6.09
CA VAL A 185 -9.79 9.38 -6.43
C VAL A 185 -9.71 10.90 -6.24
N ASP A 186 -8.77 11.33 -5.41
CA ASP A 186 -8.48 12.75 -5.18
C ASP A 186 -7.36 13.25 -6.12
N VAL A 187 -6.39 12.38 -6.45
CA VAL A 187 -5.20 12.73 -7.24
C VAL A 187 -4.91 11.65 -8.27
N ILE A 188 -4.64 12.07 -9.49
CA ILE A 188 -4.12 11.23 -10.56
C ILE A 188 -2.62 11.50 -10.70
N GLY A 189 -1.80 10.44 -10.59
CA GLY A 189 -0.34 10.45 -10.64
C GLY A 189 0.22 9.69 -11.83
#